data_d3ca623758a7a0945d3db1edfa09e131
#
_entry.id   d3ca623758a7a0945d3db1edfa09e131
#
_cell.length_a   1.000
_cell.length_b   1.000
_cell.length_c   1.000
_cell.angle_alpha   90.00
_cell.angle_beta   90.00
_cell.angle_gamma   90.00
#
_symmetry.space_group_name_H-M   'P 1'
#
loop_
_entity.id
_entity.type
_entity.pdbx_description
1 polymer ?
#
loop_
_entity_poly.entity_id
_entity_poly.type
_entity_poly.pdbx_seq_one_letter_code
_entity_poly.pdbx_strand_id
1 'polypeptide(L)'
;MSVFSAELIELNLVASDKADAIAQMAALAVSAGRGSDAAQITADVLARDAMGTPQIDGIAIPHARSGGVDDACVVVARTPGVTFDPDEPPAEVLFMILVPNNAGDQHIEILSGLARRMMDPDFTSGLRTLGDKAALVQLLESGDN
;
A
#
# COMPACT_ATOMS: atom_id res chain seq x y z
N MET A 1 -6.47 -16.30 -2.97
CA MET A 1 -6.76 -14.93 -3.45
C MET A 1 -5.48 -14.13 -3.44
N SER A 2 -5.16 -13.48 -4.55
CA SER A 2 -3.95 -12.63 -4.62
C SER A 2 -4.09 -11.43 -3.70
N VAL A 3 -2.97 -10.99 -3.12
CA VAL A 3 -2.96 -9.76 -2.32
C VAL A 3 -3.09 -8.51 -3.19
N PHE A 4 -2.86 -8.62 -4.50
CA PHE A 4 -3.04 -7.53 -5.45
C PHE A 4 -4.30 -7.76 -6.28
N SER A 5 -5.04 -6.68 -6.55
CA SER A 5 -6.14 -6.73 -7.51
C SER A 5 -6.41 -5.32 -8.04
N ALA A 6 -7.06 -5.23 -9.19
CA ALA A 6 -7.40 -3.93 -9.79
C ALA A 6 -8.30 -3.11 -8.86
N GLU A 7 -9.14 -3.75 -8.06
CA GLU A 7 -10.04 -3.08 -7.12
C GLU A 7 -9.29 -2.39 -5.97
N LEU A 8 -8.03 -2.77 -5.75
CA LEU A 8 -7.18 -2.22 -4.69
C LEU A 8 -6.23 -1.12 -5.20
N ILE A 9 -6.43 -0.66 -6.44
CA ILE A 9 -5.54 0.32 -7.06
C ILE A 9 -6.27 1.63 -7.28
N GLU A 10 -5.65 2.74 -6.83
CA GLU A 10 -6.11 4.10 -7.11
C GLU A 10 -5.00 4.85 -7.82
N LEU A 11 -5.22 5.20 -9.09
CA LEU A 11 -4.20 5.84 -9.92
C LEU A 11 -4.12 7.35 -9.73
N ASN A 12 -5.12 7.96 -9.11
CA ASN A 12 -5.18 9.42 -8.91
C ASN A 12 -5.66 9.75 -7.50
N LEU A 13 -4.90 9.33 -6.50
CA LEU A 13 -5.22 9.64 -5.12
C LEU A 13 -4.87 11.09 -4.84
N VAL A 14 -5.84 11.87 -4.39
CA VAL A 14 -5.62 13.23 -3.93
C VAL A 14 -5.95 13.29 -2.45
N ALA A 15 -4.96 13.62 -1.64
CA ALA A 15 -5.10 13.63 -0.19
C ALA A 15 -4.50 14.89 0.39
N SER A 16 -5.10 15.40 1.46
CA SER A 16 -4.64 16.61 2.14
C SER A 16 -3.39 16.35 2.99
N ASP A 17 -3.26 15.13 3.52
CA ASP A 17 -2.13 14.71 4.33
C ASP A 17 -2.09 13.17 4.37
N LYS A 18 -1.12 12.62 5.11
CA LYS A 18 -0.99 11.16 5.17
C LYS A 18 -2.17 10.48 5.87
N ALA A 19 -2.76 11.12 6.86
CA ALA A 19 -3.94 10.54 7.52
C ALA A 19 -5.11 10.42 6.56
N ASP A 20 -5.34 11.42 5.72
CA ASP A 20 -6.36 11.39 4.68
C ASP A 20 -6.05 10.31 3.64
N ALA A 21 -4.79 10.21 3.21
CA ALA A 21 -4.38 9.18 2.25
C ALA A 21 -4.65 7.78 2.80
N ILE A 22 -4.26 7.53 4.05
CA ILE A 22 -4.44 6.24 4.71
C ILE A 22 -5.93 5.92 4.83
N ALA A 23 -6.75 6.91 5.21
CA ALA A 23 -8.21 6.71 5.33
C ALA A 23 -8.84 6.34 3.99
N GLN A 24 -8.45 7.00 2.90
CA GLN A 24 -8.95 6.68 1.57
C GLN A 24 -8.54 5.27 1.14
N MET A 25 -7.32 4.88 1.41
CA MET A 25 -6.82 3.54 1.05
C MET A 25 -7.50 2.46 1.90
N ALA A 26 -7.75 2.73 3.18
CA ALA A 26 -8.50 1.80 4.03
C ALA A 26 -9.92 1.61 3.52
N ALA A 27 -10.58 2.68 3.10
CA ALA A 27 -11.91 2.61 2.52
C ALA A 27 -11.90 1.77 1.24
N LEU A 28 -10.87 1.89 0.43
CA LEU A 28 -10.73 1.09 -0.79
C LEU A 28 -10.60 -0.40 -0.48
N ALA A 29 -9.82 -0.75 0.55
CA ALA A 29 -9.67 -2.14 0.98
C ALA A 29 -11.02 -2.73 1.42
N VAL A 30 -11.80 -1.99 2.17
CA VAL A 30 -13.14 -2.44 2.60
C VAL A 30 -14.07 -2.56 1.39
N SER A 31 -14.04 -1.60 0.49
CA SER A 31 -14.85 -1.61 -0.73
C SER A 31 -14.51 -2.82 -1.62
N ALA A 32 -13.26 -3.25 -1.61
CA ALA A 32 -12.80 -4.42 -2.37
C ALA A 32 -13.09 -5.76 -1.66
N GLY A 33 -13.73 -5.72 -0.51
CA GLY A 33 -14.09 -6.94 0.23
C GLY A 33 -12.96 -7.53 1.07
N ARG A 34 -11.87 -6.77 1.29
CA ARG A 34 -10.73 -7.27 2.05
C ARG A 34 -10.78 -6.91 3.53
N GLY A 35 -11.75 -6.10 3.94
CA GLY A 35 -11.91 -5.69 5.32
C GLY A 35 -13.33 -5.29 5.61
N SER A 36 -13.63 -5.09 6.90
CA SER A 36 -14.97 -4.77 7.38
C SER A 36 -15.03 -3.48 8.20
N ASP A 37 -13.88 -2.90 8.58
CA ASP A 37 -13.87 -1.72 9.45
C ASP A 37 -12.74 -0.77 9.03
N ALA A 38 -13.08 0.18 8.15
CA ALA A 38 -12.10 1.14 7.62
C ALA A 38 -11.56 2.06 8.71
N ALA A 39 -12.37 2.42 9.70
CA ALA A 39 -11.92 3.29 10.79
C ALA A 39 -10.85 2.58 11.65
N GLN A 40 -11.07 1.30 11.93
CA GLN A 40 -10.09 0.51 12.70
C GLN A 40 -8.80 0.34 11.90
N ILE A 41 -8.91 0.05 10.61
CA ILE A 41 -7.74 -0.09 9.73
C ILE A 41 -6.93 1.21 9.74
N THR A 42 -7.61 2.34 9.55
CA THR A 42 -6.96 3.67 9.55
C THR A 42 -6.22 3.91 10.86
N ALA A 43 -6.86 3.64 11.99
CA ALA A 43 -6.26 3.85 13.31
C ALA A 43 -5.02 2.96 13.49
N ASP A 44 -5.10 1.71 13.06
CA ASP A 44 -3.99 0.78 13.23
C ASP A 44 -2.80 1.15 12.34
N VAL A 45 -3.06 1.59 11.10
CA VAL A 45 -1.98 2.03 10.21
C VAL A 45 -1.32 3.30 10.75
N LEU A 46 -2.11 4.25 11.24
CA LEU A 46 -1.55 5.48 11.83
C LEU A 46 -0.75 5.19 13.08
N ALA A 47 -1.18 4.25 13.91
CA ALA A 47 -0.43 3.84 15.10
C ALA A 47 0.91 3.23 14.70
N ARG A 48 0.94 2.41 13.65
CA ARG A 48 2.20 1.83 13.16
C ARG A 48 3.09 2.90 12.52
N ASP A 49 2.49 3.85 11.80
CA ASP A 49 3.23 4.95 11.17
C ASP A 49 3.96 5.81 12.21
N ALA A 50 3.42 5.93 13.41
CA ALA A 50 4.08 6.68 14.49
C ALA A 50 5.45 6.09 14.86
N MET A 51 5.69 4.82 14.52
CA MET A 51 6.97 4.14 14.71
C MET A 51 7.89 4.25 13.49
N GLY A 52 7.44 4.90 12.42
CA GLY A 52 8.16 5.07 11.18
C GLY A 52 7.61 4.19 10.05
N THR A 53 7.31 4.79 8.93
CA THR A 53 6.87 4.09 7.72
C THR A 53 8.05 4.01 6.76
N PRO A 54 8.39 2.81 6.25
CA PRO A 54 9.47 2.69 5.27
C PRO A 54 9.17 3.51 4.02
N GLN A 55 10.19 4.18 3.51
CA GLN A 55 10.07 4.93 2.27
C GLN A 55 11.36 4.77 1.46
N ILE A 56 11.22 4.43 0.18
CA ILE A 56 12.33 4.21 -0.73
C ILE A 56 12.00 4.92 -2.04
N ASP A 57 12.82 5.89 -2.44
CA ASP A 57 12.72 6.54 -3.76
C ASP A 57 11.32 7.10 -4.07
N GLY A 58 10.69 7.76 -3.10
CA GLY A 58 9.36 8.32 -3.29
C GLY A 58 8.24 7.30 -3.19
N ILE A 59 8.53 6.07 -2.75
CA ILE A 59 7.54 5.02 -2.53
C ILE A 59 7.45 4.77 -1.03
N ALA A 60 6.29 5.07 -0.45
CA ALA A 60 6.06 4.81 0.98
C ALA A 60 5.28 3.52 1.15
N ILE A 61 5.58 2.79 2.22
CA ILE A 61 4.97 1.48 2.47
C ILE A 61 4.35 1.48 3.87
N PRO A 62 3.23 2.20 4.05
CA PRO A 62 2.49 2.08 5.31
C PRO A 62 1.94 0.67 5.42
N HIS A 63 1.88 0.14 6.64
CA HIS A 63 1.40 -1.21 6.83
C HIS A 63 0.87 -1.39 8.24
N ALA A 64 -0.01 -2.38 8.40
CA ALA A 64 -0.51 -2.73 9.71
C ALA A 64 -1.12 -4.12 9.74
N ARG A 65 -1.11 -4.69 10.91
CA ARG A 65 -1.94 -5.82 11.29
C ARG A 65 -3.17 -5.23 11.95
N SER A 66 -4.37 -5.63 11.52
CA SER A 66 -5.60 -4.99 12.01
C SER A 66 -6.75 -5.97 12.10
N GLY A 67 -7.53 -5.85 13.18
CA GLY A 67 -8.78 -6.60 13.31
C GLY A 67 -9.86 -6.19 12.31
N GLY A 68 -9.70 -5.04 11.65
CA GLY A 68 -10.60 -4.61 10.58
C GLY A 68 -10.31 -5.25 9.23
N VAL A 69 -9.20 -5.99 9.11
CA VAL A 69 -8.81 -6.68 7.87
C VAL A 69 -9.26 -8.12 7.94
N ASP A 70 -9.97 -8.59 6.90
CA ASP A 70 -10.44 -9.97 6.80
C ASP A 70 -9.47 -10.82 5.98
N ASP A 71 -8.97 -10.29 4.88
CA ASP A 71 -8.03 -10.97 3.99
C ASP A 71 -6.84 -10.06 3.69
N ALA A 72 -5.64 -10.62 3.71
CA ALA A 72 -4.43 -9.87 3.42
C ALA A 72 -4.52 -9.22 2.04
N CYS A 73 -4.08 -7.96 1.94
CA CYS A 73 -4.10 -7.23 0.69
C CYS A 73 -3.04 -6.13 0.69
N VAL A 74 -2.73 -5.66 -0.52
CA VAL A 74 -1.89 -4.48 -0.72
C VAL A 74 -2.69 -3.46 -1.53
N VAL A 75 -2.96 -2.32 -0.92
CA VAL A 75 -3.60 -1.21 -1.61
C VAL A 75 -2.49 -0.38 -2.25
N VAL A 76 -2.63 -0.09 -3.53
CA VAL A 76 -1.62 0.65 -4.30
C VAL A 76 -2.23 1.96 -4.77
N ALA A 77 -1.55 3.07 -4.49
CA ALA A 77 -2.02 4.37 -4.92
C ALA A 77 -0.89 5.18 -5.55
N ARG A 78 -1.25 5.96 -6.58
CA ARG A 78 -0.39 7.01 -7.10
C ARG A 78 -0.99 8.35 -6.71
N THR A 79 -0.13 9.31 -6.40
CA THR A 79 -0.53 10.61 -5.88
C THR A 79 0.47 11.67 -6.33
N PRO A 80 0.07 12.95 -6.41
CA PRO A 80 1.03 14.02 -6.68
C PRO A 80 2.09 14.18 -5.59
N GLY A 81 1.82 13.71 -4.39
CA GLY A 81 2.78 13.74 -3.30
C GLY A 81 2.09 13.77 -1.95
N VAL A 82 2.52 12.85 -1.06
CA VAL A 82 2.05 12.81 0.32
C VAL A 82 3.27 12.68 1.22
N THR A 83 3.40 13.57 2.19
CA THR A 83 4.54 13.54 3.13
C THR A 83 4.25 12.57 4.25
N PHE A 84 5.04 11.51 4.34
CA PHE A 84 5.01 10.56 5.46
C PHE A 84 6.06 10.92 6.51
N ASP A 85 7.25 11.30 6.06
CA ASP A 85 8.35 11.72 6.93
C ASP A 85 8.78 13.12 6.46
N PRO A 86 8.80 14.13 7.36
CA PRO A 86 9.21 15.48 6.96
C PRO A 86 10.65 15.55 6.43
N ASP A 87 11.49 14.59 6.79
CA ASP A 87 12.90 14.54 6.37
C ASP A 87 13.07 13.86 5.01
N GLU A 88 11.99 13.33 4.41
CA GLU A 88 12.01 12.66 3.14
C GLU A 88 11.18 13.43 2.11
N PRO A 89 11.47 13.28 0.81
CA PRO A 89 10.61 13.88 -0.22
C PRO A 89 9.19 13.30 -0.13
N PRO A 90 8.17 14.06 -0.58
CA PRO A 90 6.81 13.51 -0.60
C PRO A 90 6.75 12.21 -1.41
N ALA A 91 6.01 11.23 -0.90
CA ALA A 91 5.81 9.96 -1.59
C ALA A 91 4.80 10.13 -2.71
N GLU A 92 5.10 9.55 -3.88
CA GLU A 92 4.24 9.61 -5.06
C GLU A 92 3.59 8.25 -5.36
N VAL A 93 4.11 7.18 -4.77
CA VAL A 93 3.53 5.85 -4.85
C VAL A 93 3.39 5.33 -3.42
N LEU A 94 2.22 4.78 -3.11
CA LEU A 94 1.93 4.25 -1.79
C LEU A 94 1.56 2.78 -1.91
N PHE A 95 2.23 1.94 -1.12
CA PHE A 95 1.85 0.53 -0.94
C PHE A 95 1.38 0.34 0.49
N MET A 96 0.09 0.17 0.70
CA MET A 96 -0.41 -0.11 2.04
C MET A 96 -0.64 -1.60 2.21
N ILE A 97 0.19 -2.23 3.04
CA ILE A 97 0.11 -3.66 3.31
C ILE A 97 -0.77 -3.88 4.52
N LEU A 98 -1.86 -4.63 4.33
CA LEU A 98 -2.82 -4.92 5.39
C LEU A 98 -2.93 -6.42 5.58
N VAL A 99 -2.82 -6.87 6.82
CA VAL A 99 -3.00 -8.29 7.16
C VAL A 99 -3.92 -8.43 8.38
N PRO A 100 -4.67 -9.55 8.48
CA PRO A 100 -5.48 -9.81 9.68
C PRO A 100 -4.61 -9.99 10.92
N ASN A 101 -5.21 -9.83 12.09
CA ASN A 101 -4.49 -9.98 13.36
C ASN A 101 -3.85 -11.37 13.53
N ASN A 102 -4.43 -12.38 12.93
CA ASN A 102 -3.95 -13.76 13.07
C ASN A 102 -3.05 -14.23 11.92
N ALA A 103 -2.52 -13.30 11.12
CA ALA A 103 -1.76 -13.65 9.91
C ALA A 103 -0.30 -14.04 10.17
N GLY A 104 0.17 -13.98 11.42
CA GLY A 104 1.58 -14.27 11.72
C GLY A 104 2.50 -13.23 11.08
N ASP A 105 3.52 -13.69 10.34
CA ASP A 105 4.53 -12.83 9.74
C ASP A 105 4.26 -12.53 8.26
N GLN A 106 3.01 -12.73 7.79
CA GLN A 106 2.67 -12.53 6.38
C GLN A 106 3.04 -11.13 5.87
N HIS A 107 2.83 -10.09 6.71
CA HIS A 107 3.17 -8.71 6.32
C HIS A 107 4.66 -8.54 6.07
N ILE A 108 5.51 -9.26 6.81
CA ILE A 108 6.97 -9.20 6.62
C ILE A 108 7.35 -9.81 5.27
N GLU A 109 6.73 -10.92 4.90
CA GLU A 109 6.98 -11.57 3.62
C GLU A 109 6.60 -10.68 2.44
N ILE A 110 5.43 -10.02 2.52
CA ILE A 110 4.97 -9.10 1.49
C ILE A 110 5.92 -7.90 1.39
N LEU A 111 6.26 -7.31 2.53
CA LEU A 111 7.16 -6.15 2.58
C LEU A 111 8.53 -6.49 1.98
N SER A 112 9.11 -7.63 2.35
CA SER A 112 10.41 -8.05 1.84
C SER A 112 10.38 -8.30 0.34
N GLY A 113 9.32 -8.90 -0.16
CA GLY A 113 9.15 -9.12 -1.60
C GLY A 113 9.06 -7.82 -2.37
N LEU A 114 8.28 -6.86 -1.88
CA LEU A 114 8.18 -5.55 -2.52
C LEU A 114 9.51 -4.80 -2.48
N ALA A 115 10.20 -4.83 -1.33
CA ALA A 115 11.48 -4.14 -1.20
C ALA A 115 12.52 -4.67 -2.21
N ARG A 116 12.57 -5.98 -2.41
CA ARG A 116 13.47 -6.58 -3.41
C ARG A 116 13.14 -6.12 -4.82
N ARG A 117 11.85 -6.07 -5.16
CA ARG A 117 11.41 -5.68 -6.50
C ARG A 117 11.65 -4.20 -6.77
N MET A 118 11.63 -3.37 -5.74
CA MET A 118 11.91 -1.93 -5.87
C MET A 118 13.35 -1.64 -6.26
N MET A 119 14.23 -2.62 -6.19
CA MET A 119 15.61 -2.47 -6.68
C MET A 119 15.69 -2.61 -8.20
N ASP A 120 14.62 -3.04 -8.86
CA ASP A 120 14.54 -3.17 -10.31
C ASP A 120 13.98 -1.87 -10.91
N PRO A 121 14.77 -1.13 -11.72
CA PRO A 121 14.29 0.13 -12.33
C PRO A 121 13.08 -0.05 -13.22
N ASP A 122 12.93 -1.19 -13.88
CA ASP A 122 11.77 -1.45 -14.72
C ASP A 122 10.49 -1.57 -13.90
N PHE A 123 10.60 -2.18 -12.72
CA PHE A 123 9.46 -2.28 -11.80
C PHE A 123 9.02 -0.91 -11.32
N THR A 124 9.96 -0.09 -10.83
CA THR A 124 9.63 1.24 -10.30
C THR A 124 9.14 2.17 -11.39
N SER A 125 9.69 2.07 -12.60
CA SER A 125 9.21 2.85 -13.74
C SER A 125 7.77 2.48 -14.09
N GLY A 126 7.45 1.19 -14.11
CA GLY A 126 6.09 0.73 -14.37
C GLY A 126 5.09 1.20 -13.33
N LEU A 127 5.50 1.21 -12.05
CA LEU A 127 4.65 1.73 -10.98
C LEU A 127 4.24 3.17 -11.22
N ARG A 128 5.14 3.97 -11.82
CA ARG A 128 4.90 5.39 -12.02
C ARG A 128 4.21 5.71 -13.34
N THR A 129 4.30 4.85 -14.34
CA THR A 129 3.89 5.18 -15.70
C THR A 129 2.72 4.39 -16.24
N LEU A 130 2.47 3.17 -15.76
CA LEU A 130 1.35 2.37 -16.27
C LEU A 130 0.02 3.04 -15.95
N GLY A 131 -0.80 3.26 -16.98
CA GLY A 131 -2.09 3.93 -16.83
C GLY A 131 -3.27 2.97 -16.79
N ASP A 132 -3.02 1.68 -16.84
CA ASP A 132 -4.04 0.63 -16.85
C ASP A 132 -3.88 -0.23 -15.59
N LYS A 133 -4.95 -0.32 -14.81
CA LYS A 133 -4.93 -1.10 -13.56
C LYS A 133 -4.61 -2.57 -13.80
N ALA A 134 -5.11 -3.16 -14.87
CA ALA A 134 -4.84 -4.56 -15.19
C ALA A 134 -3.34 -4.78 -15.49
N ALA A 135 -2.74 -3.88 -16.24
CA ALA A 135 -1.30 -3.94 -16.54
C ALA A 135 -0.48 -3.77 -15.26
N LEU A 136 -0.92 -2.89 -14.37
CA LEU A 136 -0.22 -2.68 -13.10
C LEU A 136 -0.32 -3.92 -12.20
N VAL A 137 -1.47 -4.57 -12.15
CA VAL A 137 -1.61 -5.83 -11.40
C VAL A 137 -0.66 -6.89 -11.96
N GLN A 138 -0.54 -6.99 -13.29
CA GLN A 138 0.39 -7.94 -13.90
C GLN A 138 1.83 -7.64 -13.51
N LEU A 139 2.20 -6.37 -13.47
CA LEU A 139 3.53 -5.97 -13.01
C LEU A 139 3.76 -6.35 -11.55
N LEU A 140 2.76 -6.10 -10.70
CA LEU A 140 2.85 -6.39 -9.27
C LEU A 140 2.95 -7.90 -8.99
N GLU A 141 2.30 -8.73 -9.81
CA GLU A 141 2.30 -10.17 -9.63
C GLU A 141 3.44 -10.87 -10.37
N SER A 142 3.99 -10.26 -11.41
CA SER A 142 5.12 -10.83 -12.15
C SER A 142 6.41 -10.67 -11.36
N GLY A 143 7.32 -11.59 -11.45
CA GLY A 143 8.58 -11.51 -10.72
C GLY A 143 8.48 -11.98 -9.28
N ASP A 144 7.39 -12.58 -8.91
CA ASP A 144 7.15 -13.16 -7.60
C ASP A 144 7.75 -14.57 -7.54
N ASN A 145 8.97 -14.69 -8.01
CA ASN A 145 9.66 -15.97 -8.10
C ASN A 145 10.81 -16.04 -7.10
#